data_ddf16b9966bfb6dbd0684cc860afe858
#
_entry.id   ddf16b9966bfb6dbd0684cc860afe858
#
_cell.length_a   1.000
_cell.length_b   1.000
_cell.length_c   1.000
_cell.angle_alpha   90.00
_cell.angle_beta   90.00
_cell.angle_gamma   90.00
#
_symmetry.space_group_name_H-M   'P 1'
#
loop_
_entity.id
_entity.type
_entity.pdbx_description
1 polymer ?
#
loop_
_entity_poly.entity_id
_entity_poly.type
_entity_poly.pdbx_seq_one_letter_code
_entity_poly.pdbx_strand_id
1 'polypeptide(L)'
;MTITITTSNVNGIRAAKRKGIEDWAGKHAPDVWCIQEVRAPQDDVDSIFDEFGFEYATAGKIEAPANLHAMNEVCRVKGRAGVGLLTDLEVLDKRYGLPGLSEDVDSGRWIETDVKTPEGYAITVASVYVHAGNTDYPTKMEQKYRFLDTMLTRMGELRDEAAHGGKQAVLCGDFNIA
;
A
#
# COMPACT_ATOMS: atom_id res chain seq x y z
N MET A 1 -7.77 4.65 -21.65
CA MET A 1 -6.36 4.63 -21.17
C MET A 1 -6.20 3.52 -20.15
N THR A 2 -5.06 2.83 -20.08
CA THR A 2 -4.87 1.74 -19.11
C THR A 2 -4.14 2.28 -17.90
N ILE A 3 -4.59 1.92 -16.68
CA ILE A 3 -3.89 2.21 -15.43
C ILE A 3 -3.13 0.96 -15.01
N THR A 4 -1.87 1.11 -14.67
CA THR A 4 -1.01 0.04 -14.17
C THR A 4 -0.90 0.16 -12.65
N ILE A 5 -1.44 -0.82 -11.94
CA ILE A 5 -1.30 -0.94 -10.48
C ILE A 5 -0.34 -2.09 -10.18
N THR A 6 0.69 -1.81 -9.43
CA THR A 6 1.71 -2.80 -9.05
C THR A 6 1.72 -3.01 -7.55
N THR A 7 2.00 -4.23 -7.12
CA THR A 7 2.20 -4.55 -5.70
C THR A 7 3.50 -5.32 -5.50
N SER A 8 4.22 -5.02 -4.41
CA SER A 8 5.47 -5.71 -4.06
C SER A 8 5.71 -5.76 -2.55
N ASN A 9 5.92 -6.96 -2.03
CA ASN A 9 6.50 -7.12 -0.70
C ASN A 9 8.02 -6.90 -0.81
N VAL A 10 8.52 -5.83 -0.18
CA VAL A 10 9.92 -5.40 -0.32
C VAL A 10 10.83 -5.98 0.76
N ASN A 11 10.26 -6.64 1.78
CA ASN A 11 11.02 -7.23 2.89
C ASN A 11 12.07 -6.28 3.48
N GLY A 12 11.65 -5.04 3.74
CA GLY A 12 12.48 -3.95 4.25
C GLY A 12 12.94 -2.98 3.16
N ILE A 13 12.32 -1.79 3.15
CA ILE A 13 12.54 -0.77 2.11
C ILE A 13 14.00 -0.35 1.98
N ARG A 14 14.74 -0.22 3.10
CA ARG A 14 16.17 0.11 3.07
C ARG A 14 17.03 -0.95 2.38
N ALA A 15 16.66 -2.23 2.52
CA ALA A 15 17.35 -3.33 1.85
C ALA A 15 16.96 -3.38 0.36
N ALA A 16 15.70 -3.15 0.05
CA ALA A 16 15.22 -3.08 -1.33
C ALA A 16 15.88 -1.93 -2.09
N LYS A 17 16.02 -0.75 -1.47
CA LYS A 17 16.75 0.38 -2.03
C LYS A 17 18.18 -0.01 -2.41
N ARG A 18 18.94 -0.59 -1.47
CA ARG A 18 20.33 -1.04 -1.75
C ARG A 18 20.43 -2.09 -2.87
N LYS A 19 19.33 -2.74 -3.22
CA LYS A 19 19.25 -3.73 -4.32
C LYS A 19 18.73 -3.13 -5.64
N GLY A 20 18.53 -1.82 -5.69
CA GLY A 20 18.13 -1.12 -6.92
C GLY A 20 16.63 -1.24 -7.23
N ILE A 21 15.76 -1.20 -6.24
CA ILE A 21 14.31 -1.23 -6.48
C ILE A 21 13.84 0.00 -7.26
N GLU A 22 14.57 1.11 -7.16
CA GLU A 22 14.33 2.33 -7.92
C GLU A 22 14.49 2.11 -9.42
N ASP A 23 15.54 1.41 -9.83
CA ASP A 23 15.79 1.07 -11.25
C ASP A 23 14.62 0.24 -11.81
N TRP A 24 14.09 -0.66 -11.01
CA TRP A 24 12.93 -1.44 -11.38
C TRP A 24 11.68 -0.55 -11.53
N ALA A 25 11.42 0.31 -10.55
CA ALA A 25 10.29 1.24 -10.58
C ALA A 25 10.36 2.18 -11.79
N GLY A 26 11.55 2.74 -12.08
CA GLY A 26 11.76 3.59 -13.22
C GLY A 26 11.52 2.90 -14.57
N LYS A 27 11.84 1.61 -14.69
CA LYS A 27 11.59 0.84 -15.92
C LYS A 27 10.13 0.49 -16.13
N HIS A 28 9.38 0.23 -15.07
CA HIS A 28 8.00 -0.25 -15.15
C HIS A 28 6.97 0.87 -15.01
N ALA A 29 7.36 2.00 -14.42
CA ALA A 29 6.59 3.23 -14.28
C ALA A 29 5.09 2.95 -13.95
N PRO A 30 4.76 2.26 -12.84
CA PRO A 30 3.37 2.02 -12.48
C PRO A 30 2.68 3.34 -12.11
N ASP A 31 1.41 3.48 -12.47
CA ASP A 31 0.60 4.64 -12.06
C ASP A 31 0.30 4.62 -10.56
N VAL A 32 0.18 3.40 -10.00
CA VAL A 32 0.07 3.18 -8.55
C VAL A 32 0.96 2.01 -8.13
N TRP A 33 1.77 2.22 -7.10
CA TRP A 33 2.65 1.20 -6.56
C TRP A 33 2.40 0.96 -5.08
N CYS A 34 1.85 -0.21 -4.75
CA CYS A 34 1.58 -0.66 -3.40
C CYS A 34 2.76 -1.46 -2.86
N ILE A 35 3.28 -1.10 -1.69
CA ILE A 35 4.47 -1.71 -1.08
C ILE A 35 4.08 -2.33 0.26
N GLN A 36 4.57 -3.55 0.54
CA GLN A 36 4.39 -4.23 1.81
C GLN A 36 5.74 -4.53 2.46
N GLU A 37 5.72 -4.73 3.77
CA GLU A 37 6.91 -4.98 4.60
C GLU A 37 7.97 -3.89 4.51
N VAL A 38 7.55 -2.64 4.64
CA VAL A 38 8.44 -1.47 4.66
C VAL A 38 9.49 -1.58 5.76
N ARG A 39 9.13 -2.03 6.97
CA ARG A 39 10.02 -2.36 8.10
C ARG A 39 11.02 -1.26 8.48
N ALA A 40 10.65 -0.03 8.35
CA ALA A 40 11.50 1.14 8.66
C ALA A 40 10.74 2.15 9.52
N PRO A 41 11.43 2.95 10.37
CA PRO A 41 10.82 4.08 11.06
C PRO A 41 10.33 5.14 10.08
N GLN A 42 9.39 5.98 10.52
CA GLN A 42 8.76 7.00 9.67
C GLN A 42 9.80 7.92 9.02
N ASP A 43 10.75 8.47 9.79
CA ASP A 43 11.77 9.40 9.27
C ASP A 43 12.60 8.77 8.13
N ASP A 44 12.95 7.49 8.26
CA ASP A 44 13.66 6.75 7.20
C ASP A 44 12.78 6.54 5.97
N VAL A 45 11.49 6.25 6.19
CA VAL A 45 10.52 6.00 5.11
C VAL A 45 10.28 7.26 4.31
N ASP A 46 10.05 8.38 4.97
CA ASP A 46 9.82 9.67 4.33
C ASP A 46 11.02 10.05 3.45
N SER A 47 12.24 9.96 4.01
CA SER A 47 13.47 10.24 3.26
C SER A 47 13.63 9.32 2.04
N ILE A 48 13.34 8.02 2.18
CA ILE A 48 13.47 7.06 1.07
C ILE A 48 12.41 7.32 -0.01
N PHE A 49 11.18 7.64 0.37
CA PHE A 49 10.13 7.93 -0.60
C PHE A 49 10.36 9.25 -1.34
N ASP A 50 10.92 10.26 -0.67
CA ASP A 50 11.36 11.49 -1.32
C ASP A 50 12.44 11.20 -2.38
N GLU A 51 13.44 10.37 -2.05
CA GLU A 51 14.46 9.94 -2.99
C GLU A 51 13.86 9.07 -4.12
N PHE A 52 12.95 8.16 -3.83
CA PHE A 52 12.25 7.39 -4.86
C PHE A 52 11.49 8.28 -5.82
N GLY A 53 10.85 9.34 -5.33
CA GLY A 53 10.19 10.32 -6.16
C GLY A 53 11.14 10.97 -7.16
N PHE A 54 12.33 11.33 -6.72
CA PHE A 54 13.35 11.95 -7.55
C PHE A 54 13.95 10.94 -8.55
N GLU A 55 14.36 9.77 -8.11
CA GLU A 55 14.98 8.74 -8.96
C GLU A 55 13.98 8.11 -9.93
N TYR A 56 12.75 7.91 -9.51
CA TYR A 56 11.67 7.49 -10.38
C TYR A 56 11.47 8.45 -11.57
N ALA A 57 11.55 9.74 -11.30
CA ALA A 57 11.47 10.76 -12.34
C ALA A 57 12.66 10.71 -13.31
N THR A 58 13.86 10.45 -12.80
CA THR A 58 15.08 10.42 -13.63
C THR A 58 15.24 9.12 -14.40
N ALA A 59 14.75 8.00 -13.90
CA ALA A 59 14.94 6.69 -14.52
C ALA A 59 13.96 6.37 -15.66
N GLY A 60 12.78 6.96 -15.69
CA GLY A 60 11.77 6.59 -16.68
C GLY A 60 10.93 7.72 -17.27
N LYS A 61 10.90 8.85 -16.64
CA LYS A 61 10.14 10.02 -17.09
C LYS A 61 11.09 11.22 -17.21
N ILE A 62 10.94 11.99 -18.25
CA ILE A 62 11.83 13.13 -18.57
C ILE A 62 11.74 14.24 -17.52
N GLU A 63 10.65 14.30 -16.77
CA GLU A 63 10.41 15.22 -15.66
C GLU A 63 9.78 14.49 -14.49
N ALA A 64 10.16 14.86 -13.26
CA ALA A 64 9.47 14.36 -12.08
C ALA A 64 7.97 14.65 -12.21
N PRO A 65 7.08 13.66 -12.07
CA PRO A 65 5.67 13.96 -12.05
C PRO A 65 5.43 14.96 -10.93
N ALA A 66 4.88 16.13 -11.28
CA ALA A 66 4.60 17.21 -10.32
C ALA A 66 3.68 16.75 -9.17
N ASN A 67 3.11 15.55 -9.30
CA ASN A 67 2.06 15.00 -8.46
C ASN A 67 2.44 13.64 -7.82
N LEU A 68 3.73 13.28 -7.73
CA LEU A 68 4.07 12.04 -7.04
C LEU A 68 3.74 12.17 -5.55
N HIS A 69 2.79 11.38 -5.12
CA HIS A 69 2.38 11.30 -3.72
C HIS A 69 2.91 10.00 -3.11
N ALA A 70 3.66 10.12 -2.03
CA ALA A 70 4.07 8.99 -1.22
C ALA A 70 3.23 8.96 0.07
N MET A 71 2.60 7.83 0.31
CA MET A 71 1.78 7.58 1.49
C MET A 71 2.27 6.32 2.15
N ASN A 72 2.44 6.33 3.45
CA ASN A 72 2.85 5.15 4.18
C ASN A 72 2.18 5.06 5.55
N GLU A 73 1.98 3.86 6.03
CA GLU A 73 1.61 3.55 7.40
C GLU A 73 2.67 2.62 7.98
N VAL A 74 3.45 3.10 8.94
CA VAL A 74 4.47 2.29 9.60
C VAL A 74 3.88 1.56 10.80
N CYS A 75 4.36 0.33 11.02
CA CYS A 75 3.99 -0.45 12.19
C CYS A 75 4.54 0.19 13.48
N ARG A 76 3.72 0.22 14.53
CA ARG A 76 4.14 0.70 15.86
C ARG A 76 5.25 -0.15 16.48
N VAL A 77 5.42 -1.39 16.04
CA VAL A 77 6.50 -2.29 16.48
C VAL A 77 7.67 -2.17 15.51
N LYS A 78 8.78 -1.67 16.00
CA LYS A 78 9.99 -1.42 15.20
C LYS A 78 10.42 -2.65 14.40
N GLY A 79 10.66 -2.43 13.11
CA GLY A 79 11.17 -3.46 12.20
C GLY A 79 10.15 -4.51 11.74
N ARG A 80 8.85 -4.28 11.99
CA ARG A 80 7.76 -5.18 11.57
C ARG A 80 6.79 -4.46 10.63
N ALA A 81 6.15 -5.21 9.76
CA ALA A 81 5.11 -4.74 8.86
C ALA A 81 5.45 -3.42 8.13
N GLY A 82 4.49 -2.54 8.00
CA GLY A 82 4.58 -1.30 7.25
C GLY A 82 4.11 -1.48 5.81
N VAL A 83 3.12 -0.68 5.41
CA VAL A 83 2.63 -0.63 4.02
C VAL A 83 2.83 0.78 3.46
N GLY A 84 3.01 0.86 2.16
CA GLY A 84 3.15 2.13 1.44
C GLY A 84 2.36 2.12 0.14
N LEU A 85 2.09 3.31 -0.39
CA LEU A 85 1.49 3.51 -1.68
C LEU A 85 2.11 4.76 -2.32
N LEU A 86 2.62 4.62 -3.54
CA LEU A 86 3.13 5.72 -4.34
C LEU A 86 2.27 5.86 -5.60
N THR A 87 1.97 7.08 -6.00
CA THR A 87 1.18 7.34 -7.21
C THR A 87 1.48 8.72 -7.77
N ASP A 88 1.41 8.86 -9.09
CA ASP A 88 1.43 10.15 -9.79
C ASP A 88 0.02 10.64 -10.18
N LEU A 89 -1.01 9.86 -9.86
CA LEU A 89 -2.39 10.26 -10.05
C LEU A 89 -2.82 11.28 -8.98
N GLU A 90 -3.83 12.09 -9.30
CA GLU A 90 -4.46 13.00 -8.34
C GLU A 90 -5.05 12.20 -7.16
N VAL A 91 -4.58 12.46 -5.94
CA VAL A 91 -5.11 11.85 -4.72
C VAL A 91 -6.32 12.65 -4.23
N LEU A 92 -7.46 11.99 -4.14
CA LEU A 92 -8.72 12.58 -3.69
C LEU A 92 -8.94 12.41 -2.19
N ASP A 93 -8.57 11.24 -1.66
CA ASP A 93 -8.68 10.91 -0.23
C ASP A 93 -7.68 9.82 0.15
N LYS A 94 -7.32 9.75 1.42
CA LYS A 94 -6.42 8.73 1.97
C LYS A 94 -6.83 8.33 3.38
N ARG A 95 -6.85 7.04 3.64
CA ARG A 95 -7.27 6.43 4.91
C ARG A 95 -6.21 5.44 5.36
N TYR A 96 -5.84 5.53 6.63
CA TYR A 96 -4.81 4.71 7.26
C TYR A 96 -5.44 3.74 8.25
N GLY A 97 -5.00 2.49 8.23
CA GLY A 97 -5.52 1.42 9.06
C GLY A 97 -6.81 0.81 8.51
N LEU A 98 -7.03 -0.46 8.80
CA LEU A 98 -8.24 -1.19 8.39
C LEU A 98 -9.44 -0.70 9.20
N PRO A 99 -10.48 -0.12 8.56
CA PRO A 99 -11.67 0.34 9.26
C PRO A 99 -12.32 -0.77 10.09
N GLY A 100 -12.71 -0.46 11.32
CA GLY A 100 -13.34 -1.42 12.24
C GLY A 100 -12.37 -2.32 13.00
N LEU A 101 -11.08 -2.26 12.70
CA LEU A 101 -10.07 -3.00 13.47
C LEU A 101 -9.69 -2.20 14.73
N SER A 102 -9.69 -2.88 15.89
CA SER A 102 -9.29 -2.26 17.15
C SER A 102 -7.76 -2.11 17.26
N GLU A 103 -7.32 -1.12 18.04
CA GLU A 103 -5.90 -0.73 18.13
C GLU A 103 -4.95 -1.79 18.73
N ASP A 104 -5.46 -2.87 19.28
CA ASP A 104 -4.68 -3.98 19.83
C ASP A 104 -4.07 -4.90 18.76
N VAL A 105 -4.43 -4.70 17.49
CA VAL A 105 -3.81 -5.37 16.35
C VAL A 105 -2.74 -4.46 15.78
N ASP A 106 -1.60 -5.03 15.41
CA ASP A 106 -0.47 -4.31 14.81
C ASP A 106 -0.94 -3.36 13.70
N SER A 107 -0.53 -2.09 13.78
CA SER A 107 -0.67 -1.10 12.71
C SER A 107 0.28 -1.38 11.54
N GLY A 108 0.19 -0.58 10.48
CA GLY A 108 1.09 -0.71 9.34
C GLY A 108 0.74 -1.87 8.40
N ARG A 109 -0.56 -2.16 8.23
CA ARG A 109 -1.02 -3.29 7.42
C ARG A 109 -2.07 -2.95 6.39
N TRP A 110 -2.58 -1.70 6.41
CA TRP A 110 -3.65 -1.27 5.51
C TRP A 110 -3.57 0.22 5.22
N ILE A 111 -3.56 0.58 3.94
CA ILE A 111 -3.78 1.95 3.45
C ILE A 111 -4.80 1.88 2.34
N GLU A 112 -5.80 2.74 2.37
CA GLU A 112 -6.70 3.01 1.25
C GLU A 112 -6.46 4.42 0.71
N THR A 113 -6.45 4.55 -0.59
CA THR A 113 -6.31 5.84 -1.28
C THR A 113 -7.30 5.91 -2.42
N ASP A 114 -8.05 7.00 -2.46
CA ASP A 114 -8.87 7.31 -3.62
C ASP A 114 -8.05 8.14 -4.59
N VAL A 115 -7.90 7.65 -5.80
CA VAL A 115 -7.17 8.33 -6.87
C VAL A 115 -8.09 8.60 -8.05
N LYS A 116 -7.82 9.68 -8.76
CA LYS A 116 -8.54 10.05 -9.97
C LYS A 116 -7.82 9.53 -11.20
N THR A 117 -8.53 8.78 -11.99
CA THR A 117 -8.00 8.27 -13.26
C THR A 117 -7.88 9.38 -14.30
N PRO A 118 -7.07 9.21 -15.34
CA PRO A 118 -6.98 10.16 -16.44
C PRO A 118 -8.32 10.43 -17.16
N GLU A 119 -9.23 9.46 -17.13
CA GLU A 119 -10.59 9.61 -17.65
C GLU A 119 -11.54 10.36 -16.70
N GLY A 120 -11.08 10.71 -15.51
CA GLY A 120 -11.86 11.46 -14.51
C GLY A 120 -12.67 10.62 -13.54
N TYR A 121 -12.56 9.29 -13.58
CA TYR A 121 -13.20 8.40 -12.60
C TYR A 121 -12.39 8.35 -11.32
N ALA A 122 -13.05 8.18 -10.18
CA ALA A 122 -12.39 7.87 -8.93
C ALA A 122 -12.34 6.34 -8.73
N ILE A 123 -11.17 5.84 -8.32
CA ILE A 123 -11.00 4.46 -7.87
C ILE A 123 -10.37 4.44 -6.49
N THR A 124 -10.73 3.45 -5.68
CA THR A 124 -10.07 3.18 -4.40
C THR A 124 -8.99 2.12 -4.62
N VAL A 125 -7.76 2.40 -4.22
CA VAL A 125 -6.67 1.42 -4.20
C VAL A 125 -6.25 1.16 -2.77
N ALA A 126 -6.22 -0.10 -2.36
CA ALA A 126 -5.75 -0.50 -1.03
C ALA A 126 -4.45 -1.31 -1.12
N SER A 127 -3.44 -0.89 -0.35
CA SER A 127 -2.23 -1.68 -0.11
C SER A 127 -2.37 -2.45 1.20
N VAL A 128 -2.27 -3.77 1.13
CA VAL A 128 -2.61 -4.69 2.21
C VAL A 128 -1.45 -5.59 2.57
N TYR A 129 -1.22 -5.78 3.87
CA TYR A 129 -0.29 -6.77 4.40
C TYR A 129 -0.96 -7.59 5.50
N VAL A 130 -1.52 -8.75 5.15
CA VAL A 130 -2.20 -9.64 6.09
C VAL A 130 -1.17 -10.29 7.03
N HIS A 131 -1.56 -10.58 8.26
CA HIS A 131 -0.74 -11.34 9.20
C HIS A 131 -0.36 -12.72 8.62
N ALA A 132 0.91 -13.09 8.68
CA ALA A 132 1.34 -14.43 8.27
C ALA A 132 0.66 -15.52 9.13
N GLY A 133 0.43 -15.21 10.40
CA GLY A 133 -0.03 -16.21 11.37
C GLY A 133 1.12 -17.14 11.77
N ASN A 134 0.83 -18.03 12.70
CA ASN A 134 1.72 -19.14 13.06
C ASN A 134 0.91 -20.15 13.87
N THR A 135 0.79 -21.38 13.40
CA THR A 135 -0.01 -22.44 14.02
C THR A 135 0.50 -22.85 15.40
N ASP A 136 1.81 -22.67 15.67
CA ASP A 136 2.39 -22.95 17.00
C ASP A 136 2.03 -21.89 18.03
N TYR A 137 1.46 -20.77 17.62
CA TYR A 137 1.08 -19.64 18.47
C TYR A 137 -0.38 -19.25 18.20
N PRO A 138 -1.36 -19.80 18.97
CA PRO A 138 -2.78 -19.54 18.75
C PRO A 138 -3.16 -18.06 18.67
N THR A 139 -2.56 -17.22 19.54
CA THR A 139 -2.81 -15.77 19.54
C THR A 139 -2.45 -15.07 18.22
N LYS A 140 -1.43 -15.56 17.51
CA LYS A 140 -1.07 -15.04 16.17
C LYS A 140 -2.07 -15.46 15.11
N MET A 141 -2.66 -16.64 15.26
CA MET A 141 -3.74 -17.09 14.39
C MET A 141 -5.03 -16.31 14.65
N GLU A 142 -5.36 -16.03 15.92
CA GLU A 142 -6.49 -15.18 16.27
C GLU A 142 -6.37 -13.77 15.68
N GLN A 143 -5.17 -13.15 15.77
CA GLN A 143 -4.91 -11.86 15.16
C GLN A 143 -5.12 -11.91 13.64
N LYS A 144 -4.63 -12.96 12.98
CA LYS A 144 -4.81 -13.17 11.54
C LYS A 144 -6.28 -13.27 11.19
N TYR A 145 -7.04 -14.10 11.89
CA TYR A 145 -8.47 -14.28 11.60
C TYR A 145 -9.27 -13.01 11.86
N ARG A 146 -9.01 -12.29 12.94
CA ARG A 146 -9.65 -10.99 13.19
C ARG A 146 -9.38 -10.00 12.08
N PHE A 147 -8.14 -9.93 11.60
CA PHE A 147 -7.78 -9.07 10.46
C PHE A 147 -8.55 -9.48 9.21
N LEU A 148 -8.59 -10.77 8.88
CA LEU A 148 -9.30 -11.30 7.71
C LEU A 148 -10.81 -11.05 7.79
N ASP A 149 -11.45 -11.27 8.93
CA ASP A 149 -12.88 -11.01 9.12
C ASP A 149 -13.23 -9.53 8.93
N THR A 150 -12.40 -8.65 9.51
CA THR A 150 -12.57 -7.19 9.33
C THR A 150 -12.32 -6.78 7.88
N MET A 151 -11.31 -7.35 7.22
CA MET A 151 -11.03 -7.11 5.80
C MET A 151 -12.20 -7.56 4.92
N LEU A 152 -12.79 -8.72 5.16
CA LEU A 152 -13.96 -9.19 4.43
C LEU A 152 -15.16 -8.25 4.58
N THR A 153 -15.37 -7.72 5.79
CA THR A 153 -16.40 -6.69 6.02
C THR A 153 -16.14 -5.46 5.17
N ARG A 154 -14.89 -4.94 5.20
CA ARG A 154 -14.51 -3.77 4.39
C ARG A 154 -14.63 -4.01 2.89
N MET A 155 -14.25 -5.19 2.42
CA MET A 155 -14.42 -5.58 1.01
C MET A 155 -15.91 -5.59 0.61
N GLY A 156 -16.80 -6.03 1.51
CA GLY A 156 -18.25 -5.97 1.32
C GLY A 156 -18.74 -4.52 1.15
N GLU A 157 -18.30 -3.61 2.01
CA GLU A 157 -18.65 -2.18 1.93
C GLU A 157 -18.19 -1.57 0.59
N LEU A 158 -16.93 -1.81 0.19
CA LEU A 158 -16.37 -1.31 -1.07
C LEU A 158 -17.10 -1.87 -2.29
N ARG A 159 -17.47 -3.15 -2.27
CA ARG A 159 -18.29 -3.77 -3.33
C ARG A 159 -19.66 -3.12 -3.41
N ASP A 160 -20.31 -2.91 -2.28
CA ASP A 160 -21.65 -2.33 -2.23
C ASP A 160 -21.63 -0.86 -2.66
N GLU A 161 -20.59 -0.09 -2.29
CA GLU A 161 -20.34 1.25 -2.80
C GLU A 161 -20.25 1.25 -4.33
N ALA A 162 -19.43 0.36 -4.90
CA ALA A 162 -19.27 0.24 -6.35
C ALA A 162 -20.58 -0.18 -7.05
N ALA A 163 -21.35 -1.09 -6.46
CA ALA A 163 -22.63 -1.54 -7.03
C ALA A 163 -23.70 -0.44 -7.07
N HIS A 164 -23.61 0.56 -6.20
CA HIS A 164 -24.53 1.70 -6.15
C HIS A 164 -24.00 2.94 -6.90
N GLY A 165 -23.07 2.78 -7.82
CA GLY A 165 -22.54 3.84 -8.66
C GLY A 165 -21.41 4.66 -8.01
N GLY A 166 -20.86 4.20 -6.90
CA GLY A 166 -19.67 4.74 -6.27
C GLY A 166 -18.37 4.28 -6.95
N LYS A 167 -17.24 4.47 -6.25
CA LYS A 167 -15.92 4.15 -6.74
C LYS A 167 -15.71 2.63 -6.86
N GLN A 168 -15.06 2.21 -7.91
CA GLN A 168 -14.50 0.85 -7.99
C GLN A 168 -13.31 0.73 -7.03
N ALA A 169 -13.06 -0.49 -6.52
CA ALA A 169 -11.95 -0.72 -5.60
C ALA A 169 -11.04 -1.84 -6.09
N VAL A 170 -9.73 -1.64 -5.88
CA VAL A 170 -8.68 -2.63 -6.13
C VAL A 170 -7.92 -2.84 -4.83
N LEU A 171 -7.94 -4.06 -4.33
CA LEU A 171 -7.13 -4.47 -3.18
C LEU A 171 -5.97 -5.32 -3.68
N CYS A 172 -4.76 -4.91 -3.35
CA CYS A 172 -3.56 -5.65 -3.70
C CYS A 172 -2.56 -5.64 -2.54
N GLY A 173 -1.72 -6.64 -2.51
CA GLY A 173 -0.74 -6.77 -1.44
C GLY A 173 -0.33 -8.20 -1.17
N ASP A 174 0.24 -8.41 0.00
CA ASP A 174 0.61 -9.72 0.50
C ASP A 174 -0.47 -10.24 1.46
N PHE A 175 -1.27 -11.16 0.98
CA PHE A 175 -2.39 -11.73 1.74
C PHE A 175 -1.96 -12.85 2.70
N ASN A 176 -0.72 -13.34 2.61
CA ASN A 176 -0.21 -14.43 3.45
C ASN A 176 -1.17 -15.63 3.54
N ILE A 177 -1.83 -15.95 2.44
CA ILE A 177 -2.75 -17.09 2.31
C ILE A 177 -2.10 -18.07 1.33
N ALA A 178 -1.71 -19.23 1.84
CA ALA A 178 -1.13 -20.32 1.06
C ALA A 178 -1.88 -21.62 1.35
#